data_b8843c8dc89ea102fad99e6773672ab4
#
_entry.id   b8843c8dc89ea102fad99e6773672ab4
#
_cell.length_a   1.000
_cell.length_b   1.000
_cell.length_c   1.000
_cell.angle_alpha   90.00
_cell.angle_beta   90.00
_cell.angle_gamma   90.00
#
_symmetry.space_group_name_H-M   'P 1'
#
loop_
_entity.id
_entity.type
_entity.pdbx_description
1 polymer ?
#
loop_
_entity_poly.entity_id
_entity_poly.type
_entity_poly.pdbx_seq_one_letter_code
_entity_poly.pdbx_strand_id
1 'polypeptide(L)'
;MLAIYRVWSFFILLAILCVDTSRSPAEAQEWVRKLFKETHHDFGTVSRNAKAEHSFVIENCFEEDVHIASVRSSCGCTSPVATKPTLKSWEKGEILAKFNTRTFTGTKSAVITVVIDKPYYAEIQLTVGGTIRTDVSIEPGEIVFGDVELGQSRTIDLNLSFNGKKGVQIADVRGNAQAFEVVLDPPMYQPNGVSYRMHVKLKESLTATKILDEVVVVTNDPDERNREFAIPVSARVRPPITVTPETIAIGDVRSGETRQQRFIVKGKKPFSIELITCGDDRFEFQTPSGEKTTHIVPFTFRGASTQAGANEKIDQKVVIVTSLGEQVEAALSARVLR
;
A
#
# COMPACT_ATOMS: atom_id res chain seq x y z
N MET A 1 35.63 -70.15 -27.13
CA MET A 1 34.81 -68.99 -27.48
C MET A 1 33.67 -68.76 -26.51
N LEU A 2 33.92 -68.77 -25.20
CA LEU A 2 32.84 -68.59 -24.19
C LEU A 2 33.22 -67.64 -23.05
N ALA A 3 34.28 -66.87 -23.17
CA ALA A 3 34.81 -66.00 -22.09
C ALA A 3 34.61 -64.48 -22.35
N ILE A 4 34.10 -64.05 -23.53
CA ILE A 4 34.03 -62.63 -23.89
C ILE A 4 32.65 -62.01 -23.60
N TYR A 5 31.58 -62.82 -23.45
CA TYR A 5 30.24 -62.31 -23.19
C TYR A 5 29.92 -61.92 -21.74
N ARG A 6 30.77 -62.27 -20.75
CA ARG A 6 30.52 -61.97 -19.33
C ARG A 6 31.03 -60.63 -18.85
N VAL A 7 31.87 -59.96 -19.57
CA VAL A 7 32.45 -58.66 -19.18
C VAL A 7 31.59 -57.48 -19.68
N TRP A 8 30.82 -57.64 -20.77
CA TRP A 8 29.96 -56.58 -21.29
C TRP A 8 28.64 -56.39 -20.53
N SER A 9 28.13 -57.38 -19.83
CA SER A 9 26.92 -57.25 -19.04
C SER A 9 27.12 -56.44 -17.74
N PHE A 10 28.34 -56.30 -17.25
CA PHE A 10 28.59 -55.52 -16.02
C PHE A 10 28.80 -54.03 -16.31
N PHE A 11 29.16 -53.63 -17.51
CA PHE A 11 29.31 -52.23 -17.87
C PHE A 11 28.00 -51.54 -18.28
N ILE A 12 26.97 -52.27 -18.64
CA ILE A 12 25.65 -51.70 -18.98
C ILE A 12 24.82 -51.47 -17.70
N LEU A 13 25.08 -52.16 -16.61
CA LEU A 13 24.31 -51.96 -15.35
C LEU A 13 24.83 -50.80 -14.48
N LEU A 14 26.03 -50.25 -14.76
CA LEU A 14 26.61 -49.11 -14.01
C LEU A 14 26.34 -47.74 -14.65
N ALA A 15 25.76 -47.71 -15.87
CA ALA A 15 25.46 -46.46 -16.62
C ALA A 15 24.06 -45.90 -16.36
N ILE A 16 23.22 -46.59 -15.52
CA ILE A 16 21.82 -46.17 -15.30
C ILE A 16 21.63 -45.47 -13.94
N LEU A 17 22.66 -45.24 -13.13
CA LEU A 17 22.55 -44.67 -11.78
C LEU A 17 23.08 -43.22 -11.65
N CYS A 18 23.30 -42.52 -12.76
CA CYS A 18 23.52 -41.08 -12.75
C CYS A 18 22.40 -40.39 -13.50
N VAL A 19 21.16 -40.54 -13.03
CA VAL A 19 20.13 -39.52 -13.29
C VAL A 19 20.40 -38.37 -12.33
N ASP A 20 21.32 -37.51 -12.73
CA ASP A 20 21.46 -36.20 -12.13
C ASP A 20 20.10 -35.50 -12.20
N THR A 21 19.44 -35.41 -11.08
CA THR A 21 18.29 -34.51 -10.88
C THR A 21 18.79 -33.06 -10.80
N SER A 22 19.59 -32.64 -11.76
CA SER A 22 19.85 -31.23 -11.97
C SER A 22 18.54 -30.61 -12.49
N ARG A 23 17.75 -30.06 -11.58
CA ARG A 23 16.66 -29.18 -11.93
C ARG A 23 17.19 -28.14 -12.90
N SER A 24 16.60 -28.09 -14.09
CA SER A 24 16.95 -27.12 -15.11
C SER A 24 16.92 -25.69 -14.51
N PRO A 25 17.90 -24.81 -14.79
CA PRO A 25 17.85 -23.42 -14.34
C PRO A 25 16.54 -22.71 -14.73
N ALA A 26 15.85 -23.17 -15.77
CA ALA A 26 14.54 -22.67 -16.16
C ALA A 26 13.43 -22.99 -15.14
N GLU A 27 13.41 -24.17 -14.54
CA GLU A 27 12.41 -24.50 -13.49
C GLU A 27 12.65 -23.73 -12.19
N ALA A 28 13.93 -23.44 -11.86
CA ALA A 28 14.28 -22.62 -10.70
C ALA A 28 13.80 -21.16 -10.86
N GLN A 29 13.61 -20.66 -12.06
CA GLN A 29 13.10 -19.30 -12.31
C GLN A 29 11.57 -19.23 -12.42
N GLU A 30 10.91 -20.34 -12.74
CA GLU A 30 9.46 -20.34 -12.98
C GLU A 30 8.64 -20.16 -11.69
N TRP A 31 9.08 -20.75 -10.57
CA TRP A 31 8.38 -20.61 -9.31
C TRP A 31 8.47 -19.19 -8.75
N VAL A 32 9.64 -18.52 -8.85
CA VAL A 32 9.82 -17.16 -8.33
C VAL A 32 9.01 -16.15 -9.14
N ARG A 33 8.77 -16.42 -10.43
CA ARG A 33 7.95 -15.57 -11.29
C ARG A 33 6.49 -15.51 -10.81
N LYS A 34 5.97 -16.58 -10.21
CA LYS A 34 4.60 -16.67 -9.67
C LYS A 34 4.38 -15.77 -8.46
N LEU A 35 5.45 -15.39 -7.75
CA LEU A 35 5.37 -14.46 -6.61
C LEU A 35 5.02 -13.03 -7.02
N PHE A 36 5.23 -12.67 -8.30
CA PHE A 36 5.05 -11.31 -8.80
C PHE A 36 3.91 -11.24 -9.82
N LYS A 37 3.01 -10.27 -9.65
CA LYS A 37 1.94 -10.00 -10.63
C LYS A 37 2.50 -9.29 -11.87
N GLU A 38 3.47 -8.41 -11.67
CA GLU A 38 4.14 -7.64 -12.70
C GLU A 38 5.65 -7.60 -12.46
N THR A 39 6.43 -7.44 -13.54
CA THR A 39 7.89 -7.37 -13.50
C THR A 39 8.43 -6.18 -14.27
N HIS A 40 7.56 -5.33 -14.80
CA HIS A 40 7.92 -4.15 -15.55
C HIS A 40 7.05 -2.97 -15.15
N HIS A 41 7.67 -1.80 -14.99
CA HIS A 41 6.97 -0.54 -14.79
C HIS A 41 7.64 0.59 -15.56
N ASP A 42 6.85 1.38 -16.29
CA ASP A 42 7.30 2.60 -16.94
C ASP A 42 6.70 3.81 -16.23
N PHE A 43 7.58 4.65 -15.67
CA PHE A 43 7.17 5.92 -15.06
C PHE A 43 6.72 6.97 -16.10
N GLY A 44 6.87 6.66 -17.40
CA GLY A 44 6.56 7.62 -18.45
C GLY A 44 7.46 8.85 -18.41
N THR A 45 6.89 10.01 -18.70
CA THR A 45 7.60 11.29 -18.60
C THR A 45 7.34 11.94 -17.25
N VAL A 46 8.41 12.11 -16.45
CA VAL A 46 8.37 12.70 -15.12
C VAL A 46 9.17 14.00 -15.06
N SER A 47 8.73 14.93 -14.24
CA SER A 47 9.42 16.19 -14.03
C SER A 47 10.63 16.02 -13.13
N ARG A 48 11.60 16.88 -13.24
CA ARG A 48 12.71 16.95 -12.29
C ARG A 48 12.17 17.24 -10.88
N ASN A 49 12.72 16.57 -9.87
CA ASN A 49 12.30 16.56 -8.47
C ASN A 49 10.95 15.90 -8.20
N ALA A 50 10.20 15.44 -9.22
CA ALA A 50 8.96 14.70 -8.98
C ALA A 50 9.25 13.41 -8.20
N LYS A 51 8.34 13.04 -7.30
CA LYS A 51 8.37 11.74 -6.65
C LYS A 51 7.92 10.70 -7.65
N ALA A 52 8.79 9.78 -8.02
CA ALA A 52 8.52 8.65 -8.89
C ALA A 52 8.89 7.36 -8.14
N GLU A 53 7.88 6.70 -7.59
CA GLU A 53 8.01 5.46 -6.82
C GLU A 53 6.98 4.45 -7.31
N HIS A 54 7.39 3.19 -7.41
CA HIS A 54 6.51 2.10 -7.77
C HIS A 54 6.74 0.89 -6.86
N SER A 55 5.66 0.25 -6.42
CA SER A 55 5.69 -0.93 -5.56
C SER A 55 5.34 -2.17 -6.37
N PHE A 56 6.33 -3.00 -6.68
CA PHE A 56 6.08 -4.34 -7.18
C PHE A 56 5.59 -5.22 -6.04
N VAL A 57 4.34 -5.64 -6.11
CA VAL A 57 3.76 -6.53 -5.10
C VAL A 57 4.34 -7.93 -5.27
N ILE A 58 4.92 -8.44 -4.19
CA ILE A 58 5.34 -9.83 -4.05
C ILE A 58 4.39 -10.55 -3.08
N GLU A 59 3.85 -11.68 -3.49
CA GLU A 59 2.92 -12.50 -2.68
C GLU A 59 3.48 -13.93 -2.56
N ASN A 60 3.71 -14.37 -1.32
CA ASN A 60 4.10 -15.75 -1.10
C ASN A 60 2.87 -16.65 -1.28
N CYS A 61 2.77 -17.35 -2.41
CA CYS A 61 1.69 -18.28 -2.72
C CYS A 61 2.04 -19.75 -2.39
N PHE A 62 3.06 -19.97 -1.55
CA PHE A 62 3.54 -21.28 -1.13
C PHE A 62 3.39 -21.47 0.38
N GLU A 63 3.52 -22.70 0.84
CA GLU A 63 3.45 -23.04 2.27
C GLU A 63 4.74 -22.67 3.03
N GLU A 64 5.89 -22.71 2.34
CA GLU A 64 7.18 -22.38 2.92
C GLU A 64 7.40 -20.87 2.97
N ASP A 65 8.18 -20.42 3.96
CA ASP A 65 8.61 -19.03 4.07
C ASP A 65 9.48 -18.62 2.87
N VAL A 66 9.20 -17.47 2.27
CA VAL A 66 10.04 -16.88 1.23
C VAL A 66 10.91 -15.79 1.85
N HIS A 67 12.25 -15.94 1.77
CA HIS A 67 13.19 -14.95 2.26
C HIS A 67 13.92 -14.25 1.13
N ILE A 68 13.88 -12.90 1.14
CA ILE A 68 14.55 -12.02 0.19
C ILE A 68 15.93 -11.69 0.75
N ALA A 69 16.94 -12.29 0.19
CA ALA A 69 18.33 -12.12 0.64
C ALA A 69 18.90 -10.76 0.25
N SER A 70 18.57 -10.26 -0.96
CA SER A 70 19.01 -8.94 -1.41
C SER A 70 18.17 -8.39 -2.54
N VAL A 71 18.17 -7.06 -2.66
CA VAL A 71 17.58 -6.34 -3.78
C VAL A 71 18.61 -5.34 -4.29
N ARG A 72 18.94 -5.40 -5.59
CA ARG A 72 20.00 -4.56 -6.19
C ARG A 72 19.53 -3.96 -7.50
N SER A 73 19.96 -2.75 -7.79
CA SER A 73 19.70 -2.06 -9.07
C SER A 73 20.95 -2.05 -9.93
N SER A 74 20.77 -2.20 -11.25
CA SER A 74 21.84 -2.07 -12.24
C SER A 74 22.31 -0.62 -12.46
N CYS A 75 21.54 0.36 -11.98
CA CYS A 75 21.81 1.80 -12.15
C CYS A 75 21.53 2.54 -10.84
N GLY A 76 22.36 3.52 -10.50
CA GLY A 76 22.10 4.45 -9.37
C GLY A 76 20.88 5.36 -9.60
N CYS A 77 20.26 5.31 -10.79
CA CYS A 77 19.03 6.02 -11.11
C CYS A 77 17.80 5.45 -10.41
N THR A 78 17.89 4.24 -9.84
CA THR A 78 16.80 3.59 -9.10
C THR A 78 17.35 2.98 -7.82
N SER A 79 16.68 3.23 -6.70
CA SER A 79 17.01 2.67 -5.39
C SER A 79 15.87 1.73 -4.97
N PRO A 80 16.06 0.40 -5.07
CA PRO A 80 15.06 -0.57 -4.67
C PRO A 80 15.17 -0.91 -3.18
N VAL A 81 14.03 -1.16 -2.53
CA VAL A 81 13.95 -1.59 -1.12
C VAL A 81 12.86 -2.66 -0.97
N ALA A 82 13.18 -3.79 -0.34
CA ALA A 82 12.18 -4.74 0.10
C ALA A 82 11.53 -4.25 1.41
N THR A 83 10.22 -4.12 1.45
CA THR A 83 9.49 -3.65 2.65
C THR A 83 9.46 -4.70 3.75
N LYS A 84 9.53 -5.98 3.37
CA LYS A 84 9.64 -7.13 4.27
C LYS A 84 10.69 -8.09 3.74
N PRO A 85 11.69 -8.47 4.55
CA PRO A 85 12.72 -9.43 4.11
C PRO A 85 12.21 -10.88 4.09
N THR A 86 11.18 -11.22 4.87
CA THR A 86 10.60 -12.56 4.92
C THR A 86 9.09 -12.49 4.82
N LEU A 87 8.52 -13.30 3.94
CA LEU A 87 7.09 -13.46 3.74
C LEU A 87 6.65 -14.84 4.19
N LYS A 88 5.72 -14.89 5.13
CA LYS A 88 5.04 -16.12 5.54
C LYS A 88 4.11 -16.61 4.44
N SER A 89 3.60 -17.85 4.56
CA SER A 89 2.59 -18.39 3.65
C SER A 89 1.44 -17.40 3.45
N TRP A 90 1.11 -17.12 2.21
CA TRP A 90 0.02 -16.20 1.78
C TRP A 90 0.22 -14.74 2.19
N GLU A 91 1.40 -14.37 2.67
CA GLU A 91 1.73 -13.00 3.04
C GLU A 91 2.17 -12.19 1.81
N LYS A 92 1.82 -10.89 1.83
CA LYS A 92 2.23 -9.90 0.83
C LYS A 92 3.30 -8.99 1.37
N GLY A 93 4.22 -8.63 0.49
CA GLY A 93 5.21 -7.58 0.67
C GLY A 93 5.35 -6.77 -0.61
N GLU A 94 6.32 -5.87 -0.63
CA GLU A 94 6.56 -5.00 -1.77
C GLU A 94 8.06 -4.83 -2.00
N ILE A 95 8.45 -4.77 -3.27
CA ILE A 95 9.75 -4.23 -3.69
C ILE A 95 9.49 -2.81 -4.16
N LEU A 96 9.79 -1.83 -3.31
CA LEU A 96 9.62 -0.42 -3.61
C LEU A 96 10.80 0.07 -4.46
N ALA A 97 10.53 0.46 -5.70
CA ALA A 97 11.48 1.06 -6.62
C ALA A 97 11.35 2.58 -6.57
N LYS A 98 12.40 3.28 -6.15
CA LYS A 98 12.46 4.75 -6.10
C LYS A 98 13.31 5.25 -7.27
N PHE A 99 12.68 5.96 -8.21
CA PHE A 99 13.36 6.54 -9.35
C PHE A 99 13.93 7.92 -9.00
N ASN A 100 15.24 8.10 -9.13
CA ASN A 100 15.93 9.32 -8.71
C ASN A 100 15.80 10.43 -9.76
N THR A 101 14.75 11.20 -9.66
CA THR A 101 14.46 12.35 -10.54
C THR A 101 15.22 13.63 -10.17
N ARG A 102 15.91 13.64 -9.02
CA ARG A 102 16.65 14.83 -8.54
C ARG A 102 18.00 14.97 -9.22
N THR A 103 18.75 13.88 -9.28
CA THR A 103 20.14 13.86 -9.77
C THR A 103 20.27 13.40 -11.21
N PHE A 104 19.33 12.57 -11.69
CA PHE A 104 19.36 12.05 -13.05
C PHE A 104 18.41 12.82 -13.96
N THR A 105 18.71 12.83 -15.26
CA THR A 105 17.94 13.51 -16.29
C THR A 105 17.90 12.67 -17.56
N GLY A 106 16.94 12.94 -18.46
CA GLY A 106 16.74 12.21 -19.70
C GLY A 106 16.21 10.80 -19.48
N THR A 107 16.18 10.00 -20.52
CA THR A 107 15.65 8.63 -20.46
C THR A 107 16.59 7.73 -19.65
N LYS A 108 16.06 7.03 -18.67
CA LYS A 108 16.76 6.07 -17.81
C LYS A 108 15.97 4.79 -17.70
N SER A 109 16.69 3.69 -17.60
CA SER A 109 16.13 2.39 -17.24
C SER A 109 17.05 1.66 -16.27
N ALA A 110 16.46 0.82 -15.44
CA ALA A 110 17.21 -0.01 -14.49
C ALA A 110 16.58 -1.40 -14.42
N VAL A 111 17.44 -2.39 -14.25
CA VAL A 111 17.04 -3.75 -13.89
C VAL A 111 17.28 -3.92 -12.40
N ILE A 112 16.23 -4.29 -11.68
CA ILE A 112 16.26 -4.60 -10.25
C ILE A 112 16.35 -6.11 -10.13
N THR A 113 17.46 -6.62 -9.59
CA THR A 113 17.64 -8.04 -9.30
C THR A 113 17.21 -8.30 -7.87
N VAL A 114 16.19 -9.14 -7.70
CA VAL A 114 15.72 -9.65 -6.41
C VAL A 114 16.27 -11.06 -6.23
N VAL A 115 17.04 -11.27 -5.17
CA VAL A 115 17.64 -12.56 -4.82
C VAL A 115 16.85 -13.16 -3.68
N ILE A 116 16.37 -14.37 -3.86
CA ILE A 116 15.68 -15.19 -2.86
C ILE A 116 16.56 -16.38 -2.53
N ASP A 117 16.76 -16.66 -1.24
CA ASP A 117 17.58 -17.77 -0.76
C ASP A 117 16.77 -18.84 -0.02
N LYS A 118 15.48 -18.57 0.29
CA LYS A 118 14.56 -19.55 0.88
C LYS A 118 13.21 -19.50 0.17
N PRO A 119 12.53 -20.65 -0.03
CA PRO A 119 12.95 -22.01 0.32
C PRO A 119 14.09 -22.55 -0.59
N TYR A 120 14.24 -21.99 -1.79
CA TYR A 120 15.29 -22.34 -2.77
C TYR A 120 15.89 -21.07 -3.34
N TYR A 121 17.17 -21.15 -3.71
CA TYR A 121 17.84 -20.04 -4.38
C TYR A 121 17.18 -19.76 -5.72
N ALA A 122 16.82 -18.48 -5.95
CA ALA A 122 16.34 -17.97 -7.23
C ALA A 122 16.62 -16.49 -7.37
N GLU A 123 16.73 -16.03 -8.62
CA GLU A 123 16.83 -14.62 -8.94
C GLU A 123 15.71 -14.24 -9.90
N ILE A 124 15.11 -13.06 -9.70
CA ILE A 124 14.15 -12.48 -10.62
C ILE A 124 14.54 -11.05 -10.93
N GLN A 125 14.33 -10.65 -12.17
CA GLN A 125 14.60 -9.32 -12.66
C GLN A 125 13.29 -8.56 -12.82
N LEU A 126 13.21 -7.39 -12.17
CA LEU A 126 12.16 -6.40 -12.36
C LEU A 126 12.78 -5.24 -13.15
N THR A 127 12.03 -4.67 -14.07
CA THR A 127 12.52 -3.57 -14.90
C THR A 127 11.71 -2.30 -14.63
N VAL A 128 12.41 -1.19 -14.47
CA VAL A 128 11.79 0.13 -14.37
C VAL A 128 12.44 1.08 -15.38
N GLY A 129 11.65 2.01 -15.93
CA GLY A 129 12.14 3.01 -16.85
C GLY A 129 11.30 4.28 -16.81
N GLY A 130 11.80 5.32 -17.50
CA GLY A 130 11.10 6.59 -17.66
C GLY A 130 12.02 7.68 -18.20
N THR A 131 11.41 8.83 -18.56
CA THR A 131 12.13 10.01 -19.06
C THR A 131 11.98 11.16 -18.08
N ILE A 132 13.12 11.60 -17.51
CA ILE A 132 13.16 12.72 -16.56
C ILE A 132 13.39 14.01 -17.33
N ARG A 133 12.42 14.92 -17.29
CA ARG A 133 12.48 16.22 -17.97
C ARG A 133 13.45 17.15 -17.29
N THR A 134 14.18 17.92 -18.10
CA THR A 134 15.09 18.98 -17.62
C THR A 134 14.47 20.37 -17.71
N ASP A 135 13.46 20.51 -18.56
CA ASP A 135 12.78 21.77 -18.87
C ASP A 135 11.64 22.10 -17.90
N VAL A 136 11.18 21.13 -17.09
CA VAL A 136 10.14 21.33 -16.08
C VAL A 136 10.67 20.97 -14.71
N SER A 137 10.46 21.87 -13.74
CA SER A 137 10.68 21.60 -12.32
C SER A 137 9.43 21.90 -11.51
N ILE A 138 9.16 21.05 -10.51
CA ILE A 138 8.03 21.16 -9.60
C ILE A 138 8.56 21.20 -8.18
N GLU A 139 8.06 22.16 -7.39
CA GLU A 139 8.46 22.28 -5.99
C GLU A 139 7.25 22.65 -5.12
N PRO A 140 6.88 21.78 -4.16
CA PRO A 140 7.39 20.43 -3.91
C PRO A 140 7.04 19.46 -5.05
N GLY A 141 7.81 18.39 -5.21
CA GLY A 141 7.63 17.39 -6.28
C GLY A 141 6.47 16.42 -6.06
N GLU A 142 5.73 16.57 -4.96
CA GLU A 142 4.55 15.80 -4.58
C GLU A 142 3.61 16.63 -3.70
N ILE A 143 2.34 16.29 -3.66
CA ILE A 143 1.32 16.92 -2.85
C ILE A 143 1.02 16.02 -1.65
N VAL A 144 1.56 16.38 -0.47
CA VAL A 144 1.39 15.60 0.76
C VAL A 144 0.53 16.38 1.74
N PHE A 145 -0.73 16.04 1.85
CA PHE A 145 -1.61 16.63 2.85
C PHE A 145 -1.34 16.08 4.26
N GLY A 146 -0.75 14.87 4.36
CA GLY A 146 -0.56 14.18 5.64
C GLY A 146 -1.87 13.73 6.26
N ASP A 147 -1.91 13.74 7.61
CA ASP A 147 -3.15 13.44 8.36
C ASP A 147 -4.01 14.72 8.46
N VAL A 148 -5.23 14.65 7.92
CA VAL A 148 -6.23 15.71 7.94
C VAL A 148 -7.47 15.19 8.67
N GLU A 149 -8.08 15.99 9.53
CA GLU A 149 -9.31 15.60 10.22
C GLU A 149 -10.50 15.69 9.26
N LEU A 150 -11.46 14.79 9.44
CA LEU A 150 -12.73 14.82 8.73
C LEU A 150 -13.39 16.20 8.90
N GLY A 151 -13.92 16.76 7.81
CA GLY A 151 -14.52 18.09 7.81
C GLY A 151 -13.53 19.26 7.78
N GLN A 152 -12.22 18.99 7.68
CA GLN A 152 -11.21 20.03 7.53
C GLN A 152 -10.62 20.02 6.11
N SER A 153 -10.32 21.24 5.62
CA SER A 153 -9.56 21.42 4.39
C SER A 153 -8.11 21.77 4.67
N ARG A 154 -7.26 21.45 3.73
CA ARG A 154 -5.84 21.86 3.71
C ARG A 154 -5.46 22.21 2.30
N THR A 155 -4.67 23.27 2.11
CA THR A 155 -4.11 23.68 0.82
C THR A 155 -2.61 23.43 0.81
N ILE A 156 -2.11 22.92 -0.31
CA ILE A 156 -0.68 22.79 -0.60
C ILE A 156 -0.41 23.62 -1.84
N ASP A 157 0.60 24.47 -1.75
CA ASP A 157 1.06 25.33 -2.85
C ASP A 157 2.24 24.67 -3.55
N LEU A 158 2.25 24.70 -4.87
CA LEU A 158 3.33 24.21 -5.70
C LEU A 158 3.79 25.33 -6.65
N ASN A 159 5.10 25.36 -6.89
CA ASN A 159 5.70 26.17 -7.95
C ASN A 159 6.08 25.27 -9.12
N LEU A 160 5.52 25.53 -10.30
CA LEU A 160 5.86 24.87 -11.55
C LEU A 160 6.68 25.84 -12.41
N SER A 161 7.87 25.44 -12.83
CA SER A 161 8.74 26.26 -13.66
C SER A 161 9.08 25.55 -14.95
N PHE A 162 8.83 26.20 -16.07
CA PHE A 162 9.16 25.75 -17.42
C PHE A 162 10.35 26.57 -17.92
N ASN A 163 11.50 25.92 -18.13
CA ASN A 163 12.75 26.57 -18.48
C ASN A 163 13.22 26.16 -19.88
N GLY A 164 13.76 27.09 -20.66
CA GLY A 164 14.41 26.80 -21.93
C GLY A 164 13.46 26.60 -23.14
N LYS A 165 12.15 26.52 -22.92
CA LYS A 165 11.13 26.43 -24.00
C LYS A 165 10.26 27.66 -23.99
N LYS A 166 10.44 28.54 -24.99
CA LYS A 166 9.56 29.71 -25.19
C LYS A 166 8.21 29.23 -25.73
N GLY A 167 7.11 29.69 -25.09
CA GLY A 167 5.75 29.45 -25.55
C GLY A 167 5.07 28.18 -25.00
N VAL A 168 5.76 27.36 -24.24
CA VAL A 168 5.10 26.25 -23.50
C VAL A 168 4.33 26.83 -22.33
N GLN A 169 3.04 26.49 -22.26
CA GLN A 169 2.12 26.94 -21.22
C GLN A 169 1.28 25.77 -20.72
N ILE A 170 0.79 25.87 -19.49
CA ILE A 170 -0.22 24.94 -18.98
C ILE A 170 -1.53 25.23 -19.73
N ALA A 171 -2.05 24.20 -20.40
CA ALA A 171 -3.30 24.25 -21.14
C ALA A 171 -4.48 23.77 -20.28
N ASP A 172 -4.24 22.78 -19.39
CA ASP A 172 -5.27 22.20 -18.54
C ASP A 172 -4.63 21.56 -17.31
N VAL A 173 -5.41 21.39 -16.24
CA VAL A 173 -5.02 20.65 -15.04
C VAL A 173 -6.17 19.72 -14.67
N ARG A 174 -5.89 18.43 -14.62
CA ARG A 174 -6.85 17.38 -14.30
C ARG A 174 -6.51 16.74 -12.96
N GLY A 175 -7.53 16.48 -12.17
CA GLY A 175 -7.43 15.80 -10.89
C GLY A 175 -8.78 15.24 -10.49
N ASN A 176 -8.78 14.49 -9.39
CA ASN A 176 -10.03 13.97 -8.83
C ASN A 176 -10.86 15.12 -8.23
N ALA A 177 -11.80 15.64 -9.03
CA ALA A 177 -12.66 16.76 -8.63
C ALA A 177 -13.56 16.47 -7.41
N GLN A 178 -13.71 15.22 -7.00
CA GLN A 178 -14.41 14.87 -5.76
C GLN A 178 -13.52 15.08 -4.52
N ALA A 179 -12.22 14.87 -4.67
CA ALA A 179 -11.26 14.95 -3.57
C ALA A 179 -10.56 16.32 -3.46
N PHE A 180 -10.25 16.95 -4.60
CA PHE A 180 -9.44 18.16 -4.65
C PHE A 180 -10.11 19.28 -5.42
N GLU A 181 -9.77 20.51 -5.07
CA GLU A 181 -9.92 21.70 -5.86
C GLU A 181 -8.52 22.18 -6.27
N VAL A 182 -8.31 22.39 -7.56
CA VAL A 182 -7.03 22.85 -8.10
C VAL A 182 -7.22 24.23 -8.71
N VAL A 183 -6.45 25.20 -8.26
CA VAL A 183 -6.44 26.59 -8.76
C VAL A 183 -5.06 26.93 -9.24
N LEU A 184 -4.97 27.50 -10.43
CA LEU A 184 -3.72 27.94 -11.04
C LEU A 184 -3.69 29.47 -11.09
N ASP A 185 -2.65 30.07 -10.54
CA ASP A 185 -2.43 31.51 -10.66
C ASP A 185 -2.04 31.89 -12.11
N PRO A 186 -2.21 33.17 -12.49
CA PRO A 186 -1.71 33.64 -13.77
C PRO A 186 -0.23 33.37 -13.97
N PRO A 187 0.22 33.09 -15.21
CA PRO A 187 1.61 32.80 -15.51
C PRO A 187 2.52 33.99 -15.19
N MET A 188 3.65 33.69 -14.56
CA MET A 188 4.74 34.65 -14.35
C MET A 188 5.82 34.41 -15.40
N TYR A 189 5.96 35.34 -16.36
CA TYR A 189 6.94 35.25 -17.43
C TYR A 189 8.32 35.67 -16.94
N GLN A 190 9.33 34.90 -17.28
CA GLN A 190 10.74 35.12 -16.98
C GLN A 190 11.54 35.18 -18.29
N PRO A 191 12.76 35.77 -18.31
CA PRO A 191 13.57 35.83 -19.53
C PRO A 191 13.80 34.49 -20.20
N ASN A 192 13.84 33.43 -19.43
CA ASN A 192 14.18 32.06 -19.89
C ASN A 192 13.03 31.04 -19.73
N GLY A 193 11.80 31.50 -19.47
CA GLY A 193 10.69 30.55 -19.28
C GLY A 193 9.45 31.18 -18.68
N VAL A 194 8.59 30.34 -18.13
CA VAL A 194 7.36 30.70 -17.44
C VAL A 194 7.22 29.90 -16.16
N SER A 195 6.71 30.52 -15.12
CA SER A 195 6.38 29.83 -13.87
C SER A 195 4.92 30.04 -13.50
N TYR A 196 4.36 29.07 -12.80
CA TYR A 196 3.01 29.06 -12.28
C TYR A 196 3.02 28.71 -10.81
N ARG A 197 2.14 29.31 -10.03
CA ARG A 197 1.79 28.84 -8.71
C ARG A 197 0.46 28.08 -8.79
N MET A 198 0.45 26.87 -8.29
CA MET A 198 -0.72 26.01 -8.25
C MET A 198 -1.11 25.73 -6.81
N HIS A 199 -2.36 25.94 -6.48
CA HIS A 199 -2.96 25.69 -5.19
C HIS A 199 -3.81 24.44 -5.28
N VAL A 200 -3.48 23.40 -4.50
CA VAL A 200 -4.30 22.19 -4.44
C VAL A 200 -4.92 22.12 -3.05
N LYS A 201 -6.24 22.21 -2.99
CA LYS A 201 -7.03 22.21 -1.77
C LYS A 201 -7.76 20.89 -1.62
N LEU A 202 -7.52 20.18 -0.49
CA LEU A 202 -8.30 19.02 -0.11
C LEU A 202 -9.69 19.46 0.32
N LYS A 203 -10.74 18.81 -0.19
CA LYS A 203 -12.13 19.16 0.11
C LYS A 203 -12.57 18.66 1.49
N GLU A 204 -13.44 19.43 2.14
CA GLU A 204 -14.00 19.12 3.46
C GLU A 204 -15.01 17.97 3.43
N SER A 205 -15.65 17.75 2.27
CA SER A 205 -16.73 16.75 2.09
C SER A 205 -16.27 15.31 1.98
N LEU A 206 -14.99 15.04 2.22
CA LEU A 206 -14.42 13.69 2.15
C LEU A 206 -14.85 12.84 3.34
N THR A 207 -15.06 11.55 3.09
CA THR A 207 -15.19 10.53 4.14
C THR A 207 -13.80 10.13 4.66
N ALA A 208 -13.74 9.54 5.85
CA ALA A 208 -12.50 9.03 6.40
C ALA A 208 -11.88 7.97 5.47
N THR A 209 -10.73 8.28 4.89
CA THR A 209 -10.10 7.42 3.88
C THR A 209 -8.61 7.74 3.70
N LYS A 210 -7.90 6.82 3.09
CA LYS A 210 -6.56 7.04 2.55
C LYS A 210 -6.68 7.39 1.06
N ILE A 211 -6.14 8.55 0.68
CA ILE A 211 -6.09 9.03 -0.69
C ILE A 211 -4.68 8.82 -1.23
N LEU A 212 -4.56 8.09 -2.33
CA LEU A 212 -3.37 7.97 -3.15
C LEU A 212 -3.86 8.23 -4.58
N ASP A 213 -3.52 9.39 -5.12
CA ASP A 213 -4.05 9.91 -6.37
C ASP A 213 -3.01 10.78 -7.06
N GLU A 214 -3.34 11.43 -8.16
CA GLU A 214 -2.46 12.31 -8.89
C GLU A 214 -3.19 13.55 -9.44
N VAL A 215 -2.44 14.63 -9.61
CA VAL A 215 -2.84 15.80 -10.41
C VAL A 215 -2.06 15.77 -11.70
N VAL A 216 -2.75 15.68 -12.85
CA VAL A 216 -2.12 15.66 -14.16
C VAL A 216 -2.11 17.08 -14.74
N VAL A 217 -0.93 17.59 -15.03
CA VAL A 217 -0.74 18.87 -15.70
C VAL A 217 -0.60 18.63 -17.20
N VAL A 218 -1.45 19.28 -17.97
CA VAL A 218 -1.46 19.24 -19.44
C VAL A 218 -0.88 20.52 -19.99
N THR A 219 0.08 20.41 -20.90
CA THR A 219 0.73 21.54 -21.55
C THR A 219 0.44 21.59 -23.04
N ASN A 220 0.71 22.72 -23.68
CA ASN A 220 0.69 22.87 -25.14
C ASN A 220 2.03 22.49 -25.79
N ASP A 221 2.89 21.69 -25.15
CA ASP A 221 4.18 21.25 -25.71
C ASP A 221 3.94 20.54 -27.05
N PRO A 222 4.66 20.91 -28.13
CA PRO A 222 4.53 20.26 -29.44
C PRO A 222 4.95 18.77 -29.41
N ASP A 223 5.86 18.36 -28.52
CA ASP A 223 6.19 16.95 -28.32
C ASP A 223 5.14 16.28 -27.42
N GLU A 224 4.37 15.34 -28.01
CA GLU A 224 3.30 14.63 -27.31
C GLU A 224 3.77 13.94 -26.02
N ARG A 225 4.99 13.42 -25.98
CA ARG A 225 5.58 12.78 -24.81
C ARG A 225 5.78 13.74 -23.63
N ASN A 226 5.81 15.03 -23.92
CA ASN A 226 6.01 16.10 -22.94
C ASN A 226 4.72 16.87 -22.57
N ARG A 227 3.59 16.53 -23.22
CA ARG A 227 2.33 17.25 -22.99
C ARG A 227 1.75 17.04 -21.62
N GLU A 228 1.91 15.84 -21.06
CA GLU A 228 1.31 15.50 -19.78
C GLU A 228 2.37 15.04 -18.80
N PHE A 229 2.20 15.40 -17.53
CA PHE A 229 2.97 14.84 -16.44
C PHE A 229 2.13 14.84 -15.16
N ALA A 230 2.28 13.82 -14.34
CA ALA A 230 1.56 13.61 -13.12
C ALA A 230 2.32 14.13 -11.91
N ILE A 231 1.59 14.69 -10.94
CA ILE A 231 2.08 15.09 -9.62
C ILE A 231 1.38 14.21 -8.60
N PRO A 232 2.08 13.32 -7.89
CA PRO A 232 1.48 12.43 -6.92
C PRO A 232 0.83 13.19 -5.76
N VAL A 233 -0.36 12.73 -5.35
CA VAL A 233 -1.11 13.27 -4.22
C VAL A 233 -1.29 12.19 -3.17
N SER A 234 -1.06 12.54 -1.90
CA SER A 234 -1.34 11.68 -0.78
C SER A 234 -2.00 12.42 0.38
N ALA A 235 -3.02 11.80 0.97
CA ALA A 235 -3.68 12.28 2.16
C ALA A 235 -4.19 11.11 3.01
N ARG A 236 -4.37 11.33 4.29
CA ARG A 236 -5.09 10.44 5.19
C ARG A 236 -6.13 11.24 5.94
N VAL A 237 -7.39 11.11 5.53
CA VAL A 237 -8.53 11.73 6.22
C VAL A 237 -8.92 10.82 7.37
N ARG A 238 -8.81 11.34 8.59
CA ARG A 238 -9.11 10.59 9.81
C ARG A 238 -10.33 11.15 10.52
N PRO A 239 -11.20 10.29 11.08
CA PRO A 239 -12.25 10.76 11.94
C PRO A 239 -11.63 11.38 13.20
N PRO A 240 -12.31 12.37 13.83
CA PRO A 240 -11.82 13.04 15.03
C PRO A 240 -11.75 12.10 16.23
N ILE A 241 -12.53 11.02 16.20
CA ILE A 241 -12.55 9.96 17.19
C ILE A 241 -12.27 8.62 16.53
N THR A 242 -11.50 7.78 17.18
CA THR A 242 -11.13 6.43 16.70
C THR A 242 -11.42 5.38 17.75
N VAL A 243 -11.78 4.17 17.36
CA VAL A 243 -11.91 3.00 18.20
C VAL A 243 -10.83 1.98 17.85
N THR A 244 -10.23 1.37 18.87
CA THR A 244 -9.16 0.38 18.69
C THR A 244 -9.36 -0.78 19.68
N PRO A 245 -9.30 -2.03 19.22
CA PRO A 245 -9.24 -2.45 17.82
C PRO A 245 -10.58 -2.20 17.10
N GLU A 246 -10.56 -2.03 15.79
CA GLU A 246 -11.78 -1.87 14.98
C GLU A 246 -12.58 -3.18 14.87
N THR A 247 -11.91 -4.33 15.09
CA THR A 247 -12.53 -5.65 15.10
C THR A 247 -11.98 -6.46 16.27
N ILE A 248 -12.88 -7.09 17.04
CA ILE A 248 -12.53 -8.06 18.09
C ILE A 248 -13.13 -9.42 17.73
N ALA A 249 -12.27 -10.40 17.51
CA ALA A 249 -12.66 -11.79 17.44
C ALA A 249 -12.54 -12.43 18.83
N ILE A 250 -13.67 -12.74 19.46
CA ILE A 250 -13.71 -13.35 20.80
C ILE A 250 -13.32 -14.84 20.73
N GLY A 251 -13.52 -15.45 19.53
CA GLY A 251 -13.23 -16.86 19.33
C GLY A 251 -14.38 -17.78 19.80
N ASP A 252 -14.01 -19.01 20.11
CA ASP A 252 -14.94 -20.05 20.56
C ASP A 252 -15.24 -19.89 22.06
N VAL A 253 -16.53 -19.84 22.43
CA VAL A 253 -17.02 -19.68 23.80
C VAL A 253 -18.09 -20.75 24.06
N ARG A 254 -17.98 -21.50 25.14
CA ARG A 254 -18.98 -22.52 25.51
C ARG A 254 -20.23 -21.88 26.11
N SER A 255 -21.35 -22.57 25.99
CA SER A 255 -22.58 -22.13 26.65
C SER A 255 -22.38 -22.00 28.16
N GLY A 256 -22.76 -20.83 28.71
CA GLY A 256 -22.54 -20.47 30.12
C GLY A 256 -21.17 -19.82 30.44
N GLU A 257 -20.25 -19.84 29.49
CA GLU A 257 -18.93 -19.19 29.66
C GLU A 257 -19.03 -17.69 29.35
N THR A 258 -18.20 -16.90 30.03
CA THR A 258 -18.10 -15.44 29.79
C THR A 258 -16.69 -15.08 29.34
N ARG A 259 -16.59 -14.08 28.44
CA ARG A 259 -15.31 -13.51 27.98
C ARG A 259 -15.34 -11.99 28.16
N GLN A 260 -14.29 -11.46 28.75
CA GLN A 260 -14.13 -10.01 28.91
C GLN A 260 -13.12 -9.49 27.89
N GLN A 261 -13.48 -8.37 27.26
CA GLN A 261 -12.66 -7.64 26.29
C GLN A 261 -12.86 -6.13 26.50
N ARG A 262 -12.14 -5.33 25.75
CA ARG A 262 -12.24 -3.87 25.83
C ARG A 262 -11.95 -3.21 24.50
N PHE A 263 -12.62 -2.08 24.26
CA PHE A 263 -12.24 -1.10 23.25
C PHE A 263 -11.48 0.05 23.90
N ILE A 264 -10.63 0.71 23.13
CA ILE A 264 -10.03 2.00 23.46
C ILE A 264 -10.60 3.00 22.47
N VAL A 265 -11.36 3.97 22.97
CA VAL A 265 -11.91 5.07 22.17
C VAL A 265 -11.06 6.30 22.43
N LYS A 266 -10.44 6.86 21.37
CA LYS A 266 -9.49 7.95 21.48
C LYS A 266 -9.90 9.12 20.61
N GLY A 267 -9.88 10.32 21.17
CA GLY A 267 -10.05 11.59 20.46
C GLY A 267 -8.90 12.55 20.74
N LYS A 268 -8.78 13.59 19.94
CA LYS A 268 -7.80 14.66 20.14
C LYS A 268 -8.26 15.67 21.21
N LYS A 269 -9.57 15.91 21.29
CA LYS A 269 -10.19 16.75 22.31
C LYS A 269 -10.81 15.87 23.39
N PRO A 270 -10.96 16.34 24.64
CA PRO A 270 -11.74 15.64 25.64
C PRO A 270 -13.19 15.45 25.19
N PHE A 271 -13.75 14.28 25.45
CA PHE A 271 -15.14 13.94 25.15
C PHE A 271 -15.66 12.95 26.20
N SER A 272 -16.98 12.79 26.28
CA SER A 272 -17.63 11.72 27.04
C SER A 272 -18.31 10.74 26.09
N ILE A 273 -18.49 9.49 26.50
CA ILE A 273 -19.27 8.49 25.79
C ILE A 273 -20.73 8.62 26.30
N GLU A 274 -21.63 8.92 25.36
CA GLU A 274 -23.05 9.13 25.69
C GLU A 274 -23.86 7.86 25.54
N LEU A 275 -23.59 7.06 24.48
CA LEU A 275 -24.36 5.87 24.21
C LEU A 275 -23.46 4.80 23.53
N ILE A 276 -23.68 3.56 23.94
CA ILE A 276 -23.10 2.38 23.28
C ILE A 276 -24.25 1.47 22.89
N THR A 277 -24.36 1.13 21.60
CA THR A 277 -25.41 0.24 21.10
C THR A 277 -24.78 -0.97 20.42
N CYS A 278 -25.39 -2.13 20.64
CA CYS A 278 -25.07 -3.39 19.99
C CYS A 278 -26.38 -4.13 19.73
N GLY A 279 -26.48 -4.83 18.60
CA GLY A 279 -27.69 -5.56 18.23
C GLY A 279 -27.93 -6.88 18.99
N ASP A 280 -27.09 -7.23 19.95
CA ASP A 280 -27.12 -8.49 20.69
C ASP A 280 -26.88 -8.25 22.18
N ASP A 281 -27.84 -8.62 23.02
CA ASP A 281 -27.85 -8.41 24.47
C ASP A 281 -26.87 -9.28 25.26
N ARG A 282 -26.25 -10.27 24.59
CA ARG A 282 -25.14 -11.07 25.16
C ARG A 282 -23.87 -10.27 25.34
N PHE A 283 -23.77 -9.07 24.74
CA PHE A 283 -22.68 -8.12 24.90
C PHE A 283 -23.08 -7.03 25.90
N GLU A 284 -22.53 -7.07 27.09
CA GLU A 284 -22.74 -6.06 28.12
C GLU A 284 -21.57 -5.08 28.17
N PHE A 285 -21.83 -3.80 27.91
CA PHE A 285 -20.82 -2.74 27.90
C PHE A 285 -20.86 -1.92 29.19
N GLN A 286 -19.66 -1.55 29.68
CA GLN A 286 -19.54 -0.58 30.77
C GLN A 286 -19.20 0.78 30.18
N THR A 287 -20.11 1.76 30.28
CA THR A 287 -19.89 3.11 29.79
C THR A 287 -19.01 3.89 30.78
N PRO A 288 -17.80 4.33 30.31
CA PRO A 288 -16.92 5.14 31.15
C PRO A 288 -17.54 6.52 31.42
N SER A 289 -17.28 7.07 32.60
CA SER A 289 -17.75 8.39 32.98
C SER A 289 -16.70 9.48 32.79
N GLY A 290 -17.18 10.73 32.63
CA GLY A 290 -16.38 11.95 32.56
C GLY A 290 -15.78 12.23 31.19
N GLU A 291 -15.22 13.43 31.03
CA GLU A 291 -14.58 13.90 29.79
C GLU A 291 -13.09 13.58 29.81
N LYS A 292 -12.63 12.85 28.82
CA LYS A 292 -11.22 12.45 28.64
C LYS A 292 -10.90 12.35 27.14
N THR A 293 -9.64 12.43 26.76
CA THR A 293 -9.17 12.18 25.39
C THR A 293 -9.07 10.69 25.07
N THR A 294 -9.15 9.82 26.07
CA THR A 294 -9.06 8.38 25.90
C THR A 294 -10.00 7.69 26.91
N HIS A 295 -10.89 6.88 26.37
CA HIS A 295 -11.80 6.05 27.17
C HIS A 295 -11.49 4.58 26.93
N ILE A 296 -11.46 3.80 28.01
CA ILE A 296 -11.43 2.35 27.96
C ILE A 296 -12.86 1.89 28.16
N VAL A 297 -13.41 1.14 27.23
CA VAL A 297 -14.77 0.59 27.24
C VAL A 297 -14.67 -0.92 27.42
N PRO A 298 -14.73 -1.42 28.66
CA PRO A 298 -14.78 -2.85 28.90
C PRO A 298 -16.15 -3.40 28.52
N PHE A 299 -16.18 -4.63 28.05
CA PHE A 299 -17.42 -5.35 27.84
C PHE A 299 -17.26 -6.84 28.16
N THR A 300 -18.38 -7.47 28.46
CA THR A 300 -18.47 -8.90 28.73
C THR A 300 -19.37 -9.55 27.69
N PHE A 301 -18.89 -10.59 27.05
CA PHE A 301 -19.69 -11.46 26.19
C PHE A 301 -20.11 -12.70 26.97
N ARG A 302 -21.41 -13.06 26.93
CA ARG A 302 -21.96 -14.28 27.53
C ARG A 302 -22.26 -15.32 26.44
N GLY A 303 -21.61 -16.46 26.52
CA GLY A 303 -21.85 -17.59 25.64
C GLY A 303 -23.20 -18.24 25.91
N ALA A 304 -24.27 -17.63 25.43
CA ALA A 304 -25.62 -18.25 25.45
C ALA A 304 -26.03 -18.56 24.01
N SER A 305 -26.40 -19.83 23.74
CA SER A 305 -26.91 -20.21 22.42
C SER A 305 -28.41 -19.97 22.37
N THR A 306 -28.87 -19.29 21.34
CA THR A 306 -30.30 -19.10 21.05
C THR A 306 -30.86 -20.26 20.24
N GLN A 307 -30.01 -21.12 19.69
CA GLN A 307 -30.40 -22.32 18.91
C GLN A 307 -30.09 -23.61 19.69
N ALA A 308 -31.08 -24.37 20.00
CA ALA A 308 -30.91 -25.66 20.66
C ALA A 308 -30.10 -26.63 19.78
N GLY A 309 -28.87 -26.93 20.20
CA GLY A 309 -28.09 -28.04 19.64
C GLY A 309 -27.13 -27.75 18.50
N ALA A 310 -26.94 -26.47 18.07
CA ALA A 310 -26.00 -26.08 17.02
C ALA A 310 -24.96 -25.08 17.52
N ASN A 311 -23.78 -25.08 16.88
CA ASN A 311 -22.81 -24.00 17.06
C ASN A 311 -23.33 -22.74 16.37
N GLU A 312 -23.31 -21.62 17.07
CA GLU A 312 -23.83 -20.34 16.57
C GLU A 312 -22.68 -19.38 16.30
N LYS A 313 -22.61 -18.85 15.06
CA LYS A 313 -21.70 -17.75 14.69
C LYS A 313 -22.42 -16.43 14.90
N ILE A 314 -21.75 -15.51 15.57
CA ILE A 314 -22.23 -14.19 15.92
C ILE A 314 -21.30 -13.16 15.29
N ASP A 315 -21.87 -12.29 14.46
CA ASP A 315 -21.19 -11.12 13.92
C ASP A 315 -22.06 -9.91 14.24
N GLN A 316 -21.52 -8.96 15.03
CA GLN A 316 -22.23 -7.80 15.52
C GLN A 316 -21.45 -6.52 15.28
N LYS A 317 -22.20 -5.43 15.10
CA LYS A 317 -21.68 -4.06 15.00
C LYS A 317 -21.98 -3.32 16.29
N VAL A 318 -20.96 -2.71 16.85
CA VAL A 318 -21.07 -1.81 18.00
C VAL A 318 -20.96 -0.38 17.50
N VAL A 319 -21.91 0.47 17.90
CA VAL A 319 -21.89 1.90 17.63
C VAL A 319 -21.70 2.63 18.95
N ILE A 320 -20.69 3.50 19.01
CA ILE A 320 -20.36 4.33 20.18
C ILE A 320 -20.59 5.78 19.80
N VAL A 321 -21.51 6.46 20.48
CA VAL A 321 -21.85 7.87 20.30
C VAL A 321 -21.15 8.69 21.37
N THR A 322 -20.60 9.82 20.98
CA THR A 322 -19.83 10.71 21.86
C THR A 322 -20.47 12.08 21.99
N SER A 323 -20.11 12.82 23.02
CA SER A 323 -20.58 14.20 23.29
C SER A 323 -20.16 15.23 22.21
N LEU A 324 -19.25 14.86 21.33
CA LEU A 324 -18.90 15.68 20.17
C LEU A 324 -19.83 15.49 18.97
N GLY A 325 -20.89 14.65 19.11
CA GLY A 325 -21.78 14.30 18.02
C GLY A 325 -21.22 13.25 17.05
N GLU A 326 -20.02 12.76 17.30
CA GLU A 326 -19.35 11.77 16.46
C GLU A 326 -19.78 10.35 16.85
N GLN A 327 -19.91 9.52 15.83
CA GLN A 327 -20.18 8.08 15.99
C GLN A 327 -19.00 7.27 15.47
N VAL A 328 -18.55 6.30 16.27
CA VAL A 328 -17.53 5.35 15.83
C VAL A 328 -18.05 3.93 15.93
N GLU A 329 -17.59 3.09 15.02
CA GLU A 329 -18.08 1.73 14.85
C GLU A 329 -16.97 0.73 15.05
N ALA A 330 -17.30 -0.40 15.66
CA ALA A 330 -16.42 -1.55 15.77
C ALA A 330 -17.19 -2.84 15.48
N ALA A 331 -16.49 -3.87 15.03
CA ALA A 331 -17.04 -5.18 14.75
C ALA A 331 -16.67 -6.17 15.84
N LEU A 332 -17.64 -7.00 16.24
CA LEU A 332 -17.45 -8.11 17.16
C LEU A 332 -17.80 -9.42 16.47
N SER A 333 -16.98 -10.44 16.66
CA SER A 333 -17.31 -11.80 16.21
C SER A 333 -17.05 -12.81 17.32
N ALA A 334 -17.95 -13.78 17.45
CA ALA A 334 -17.85 -14.89 18.40
C ALA A 334 -18.44 -16.16 17.78
N ARG A 335 -18.06 -17.32 18.32
CA ARG A 335 -18.71 -18.58 18.04
C ARG A 335 -19.10 -19.22 19.37
N VAL A 336 -20.40 -19.48 19.57
CA VAL A 336 -20.87 -20.20 20.75
C VAL A 336 -20.85 -21.67 20.44
N LEU A 337 -20.04 -22.40 21.21
CA LEU A 337 -19.99 -23.86 21.16
C LEU A 337 -20.97 -24.47 22.17
N ARG A 338 -21.39 -25.64 21.86
CA ARG A 338 -22.26 -26.47 22.71
C ARG A 338 -21.55 -26.89 24.00
#